data_e5388ba92a7a8ff8c87a8b05f4ea25c6
#
_entry.id   e5388ba92a7a8ff8c87a8b05f4ea25c6
#
_cell.length_a   1.000
_cell.length_b   1.000
_cell.length_c   1.000
_cell.angle_alpha   90.00
_cell.angle_beta   90.00
_cell.angle_gamma   90.00
#
_symmetry.space_group_name_H-M   'P 1'
#
loop_
_entity.id
_entity.type
_entity.pdbx_description
1 polymer ?
#
loop_
_entity_poly.entity_id
_entity_poly.type
_entity_poly.pdbx_seq_one_letter_code
_entity_poly.pdbx_strand_id
1 'polypeptide(L)'
;MVDDRLEARLRFRLRPATTSRRGFDGERDEPLGLGDARDGLLYVPDTAEPGAPVLAFLHGATGSGRGHLRAVLAAADRYGVVLLAPDSRHPVTWDLIAERHFGPDVAFLDQVLDALVDRLDLDIDPGRLAIGGVSDGASYALAIGLTNGDVFSTVLAFSPGFLVVPEAAGRPRVFVSHGTADPVLPIDACSRSFVPVLRDAGYEVRFHEFDGGHTVPPAVSDAAFRWWLTGNGGSGGSRG
;
A
#
# COMPACT_ATOMS: atom_id res chain seq x y z
N MET A 1 -12.53 26.73 -2.80
CA MET A 1 -11.76 25.71 -2.07
C MET A 1 -12.42 24.40 -2.40
N VAL A 2 -11.71 23.53 -3.12
CA VAL A 2 -12.16 22.17 -3.37
C VAL A 2 -12.11 21.45 -2.03
N ASP A 3 -13.04 20.54 -1.78
CA ASP A 3 -13.08 19.81 -0.49
C ASP A 3 -12.07 18.64 -0.57
N ASP A 4 -10.87 18.86 -0.04
CA ASP A 4 -9.79 17.86 0.02
C ASP A 4 -10.23 16.48 0.55
N ARG A 5 -11.34 16.45 1.31
CA ARG A 5 -11.91 15.20 1.84
C ARG A 5 -12.44 14.29 0.74
N LEU A 6 -13.11 14.88 -0.26
CA LEU A 6 -13.67 14.12 -1.38
C LEU A 6 -12.58 13.73 -2.38
N GLU A 7 -11.54 14.53 -2.52
CA GLU A 7 -10.44 14.25 -3.47
C GLU A 7 -9.55 13.09 -3.02
N ALA A 8 -9.40 12.86 -1.71
CA ALA A 8 -8.65 11.73 -1.17
C ALA A 8 -9.42 10.40 -1.20
N ARG A 9 -10.72 10.41 -1.48
CA ARG A 9 -11.56 9.21 -1.51
C ARG A 9 -11.48 8.51 -2.85
N LEU A 10 -11.12 7.22 -2.82
CA LEU A 10 -11.20 6.34 -3.98
C LEU A 10 -12.67 6.07 -4.35
N ARG A 11 -12.94 6.00 -5.63
CA ARG A 11 -14.24 5.57 -6.21
C ARG A 11 -14.32 4.06 -6.35
N PHE A 12 -13.16 3.42 -6.39
CA PHE A 12 -13.04 1.96 -6.46
C PHE A 12 -13.89 1.28 -5.38
N ARG A 13 -14.60 0.24 -5.79
CA ARG A 13 -15.34 -0.64 -4.88
C ARG A 13 -15.10 -2.08 -5.30
N LEU A 14 -14.67 -2.88 -4.35
CA LEU A 14 -14.54 -4.32 -4.57
C LEU A 14 -15.88 -4.90 -4.99
N ARG A 15 -15.87 -5.58 -6.12
CA ARG A 15 -17.06 -6.31 -6.61
C ARG A 15 -17.07 -7.68 -5.95
N PRO A 16 -18.27 -8.26 -5.67
CA PRO A 16 -18.37 -9.65 -5.25
C PRO A 16 -17.69 -10.55 -6.29
N ALA A 17 -16.93 -11.53 -5.81
CA ALA A 17 -16.28 -12.51 -6.64
C ALA A 17 -17.26 -13.12 -7.66
N THR A 18 -16.93 -13.04 -8.94
CA THR A 18 -17.57 -13.85 -9.96
C THR A 18 -16.91 -15.24 -9.94
N THR A 19 -17.68 -16.31 -10.08
CA THR A 19 -17.25 -17.70 -9.90
C THR A 19 -16.20 -18.21 -10.90
N SER A 20 -15.59 -17.35 -11.67
CA SER A 20 -14.56 -17.69 -12.66
C SER A 20 -13.18 -17.64 -12.02
N ARG A 21 -12.67 -18.79 -11.63
CA ARG A 21 -11.28 -18.98 -11.18
C ARG A 21 -10.39 -19.18 -12.41
N ARG A 22 -9.96 -18.11 -13.05
CA ARG A 22 -8.84 -18.20 -13.99
C ARG A 22 -7.54 -17.95 -13.26
N GLY A 23 -6.55 -18.79 -13.51
CA GLY A 23 -5.17 -18.50 -13.10
C GLY A 23 -4.64 -17.30 -13.88
N PHE A 24 -3.64 -16.63 -13.33
CA PHE A 24 -2.92 -15.59 -14.05
C PHE A 24 -2.09 -16.22 -15.17
N ASP A 25 -2.40 -15.85 -16.43
CA ASP A 25 -1.71 -16.38 -17.63
C ASP A 25 -0.67 -15.37 -18.20
N GLY A 26 -0.45 -14.22 -17.53
CA GLY A 26 0.44 -13.16 -17.98
C GLY A 26 1.89 -13.33 -17.54
N GLU A 27 2.76 -12.42 -18.00
CA GLU A 27 4.15 -12.36 -17.57
C GLU A 27 4.25 -11.90 -16.11
N ARG A 28 5.32 -12.31 -15.40
CA ARG A 28 5.53 -11.96 -13.98
C ARG A 28 5.69 -10.47 -13.72
N ASP A 29 6.08 -9.69 -14.71
CA ASP A 29 6.50 -8.30 -14.63
C ASP A 29 5.93 -7.53 -15.82
N GLU A 30 4.68 -7.08 -15.72
CA GLU A 30 3.98 -6.40 -16.80
C GLU A 30 3.74 -4.92 -16.50
N PRO A 31 3.90 -4.02 -17.50
CA PRO A 31 3.39 -2.66 -17.40
C PRO A 31 1.88 -2.67 -17.11
N LEU A 32 1.40 -1.72 -16.32
CA LEU A 32 -0.04 -1.56 -16.09
C LEU A 32 -0.79 -1.24 -17.39
N GLY A 33 -0.15 -0.54 -18.34
CA GLY A 33 -0.69 -0.20 -19.66
C GLY A 33 -1.92 0.70 -19.56
N LEU A 34 -1.94 1.57 -18.55
CA LEU A 34 -3.06 2.48 -18.26
C LEU A 34 -2.82 3.88 -18.79
N GLY A 35 -1.68 4.12 -19.44
CA GLY A 35 -1.41 5.42 -20.01
C GLY A 35 0.04 5.69 -20.29
N ASP A 36 0.42 6.89 -20.16
CA ASP A 36 1.59 7.61 -20.61
C ASP A 36 2.94 7.14 -20.03
N ALA A 37 3.96 8.00 -20.15
CA ALA A 37 5.34 7.74 -19.73
C ALA A 37 5.51 7.35 -18.24
N ARG A 38 4.53 7.64 -17.40
CA ARG A 38 4.47 7.20 -15.98
C ARG A 38 3.26 6.30 -15.79
N ASP A 39 3.47 5.02 -15.89
CA ASP A 39 2.42 3.99 -15.85
C ASP A 39 2.47 3.20 -14.54
N GLY A 40 3.50 2.41 -14.39
CA GLY A 40 3.67 1.49 -13.26
C GLY A 40 3.75 0.04 -13.70
N LEU A 41 3.70 -0.85 -12.72
CA LEU A 41 3.99 -2.26 -12.90
C LEU A 41 3.01 -3.13 -12.12
N LEU A 42 2.60 -4.23 -12.75
CA LEU A 42 2.00 -5.39 -12.10
C LEU A 42 3.08 -6.47 -11.96
N TYR A 43 3.25 -6.99 -10.76
CA TYR A 43 4.13 -8.14 -10.50
C TYR A 43 3.33 -9.27 -9.86
N VAL A 44 3.37 -10.44 -10.47
CA VAL A 44 2.71 -11.65 -9.98
C VAL A 44 3.77 -12.72 -9.70
N PRO A 45 4.02 -13.09 -8.44
CA PRO A 45 4.99 -14.14 -8.12
C PRO A 45 4.47 -15.52 -8.56
N ASP A 46 5.39 -16.46 -8.91
CA ASP A 46 5.03 -17.85 -9.25
C ASP A 46 4.33 -18.58 -8.10
N THR A 47 4.47 -18.09 -6.90
CA THR A 47 3.83 -18.62 -5.69
C THR A 47 2.42 -18.07 -5.46
N ALA A 48 1.95 -17.15 -6.31
CA ALA A 48 0.61 -16.60 -6.18
C ALA A 48 -0.44 -17.64 -6.60
N GLU A 49 -1.48 -17.77 -5.77
CA GLU A 49 -2.61 -18.66 -6.00
C GLU A 49 -3.89 -17.84 -6.22
N PRO A 50 -4.97 -18.43 -6.75
CA PRO A 50 -6.28 -17.76 -6.80
C PRO A 50 -6.68 -17.21 -5.44
N GLY A 51 -7.06 -15.93 -5.37
CA GLY A 51 -7.31 -15.21 -4.12
C GLY A 51 -6.04 -14.74 -3.39
N ALA A 52 -4.92 -14.63 -4.11
CA ALA A 52 -3.68 -14.09 -3.56
C ALA A 52 -3.89 -12.70 -2.92
N PRO A 53 -3.15 -12.39 -1.85
CA PRO A 53 -3.15 -11.04 -1.31
C PRO A 53 -2.55 -10.05 -2.30
N VAL A 54 -3.05 -8.82 -2.27
CA VAL A 54 -2.62 -7.75 -3.18
C VAL A 54 -2.10 -6.58 -2.37
N LEU A 55 -0.94 -6.06 -2.75
CA LEU A 55 -0.33 -4.85 -2.20
C LEU A 55 -0.15 -3.79 -3.28
N ALA A 56 -0.85 -2.67 -3.17
CA ALA A 56 -0.51 -1.46 -3.90
C ALA A 56 0.70 -0.80 -3.23
N PHE A 57 1.87 -0.84 -3.88
CA PHE A 57 3.14 -0.38 -3.30
C PHE A 57 3.65 0.89 -3.97
N LEU A 58 3.71 1.98 -3.20
CA LEU A 58 4.00 3.34 -3.64
C LEU A 58 5.47 3.69 -3.47
N HIS A 59 6.09 4.23 -4.54
CA HIS A 59 7.50 4.58 -4.56
C HIS A 59 7.82 5.85 -3.74
N GLY A 60 9.07 6.00 -3.33
CA GLY A 60 9.60 7.22 -2.72
C GLY A 60 9.86 8.34 -3.74
N ALA A 61 10.30 9.50 -3.26
CA ALA A 61 10.64 10.65 -4.10
C ALA A 61 11.61 10.29 -5.24
N THR A 62 11.44 10.93 -6.38
CA THR A 62 12.23 10.75 -7.62
C THR A 62 12.27 9.33 -8.17
N GLY A 63 11.41 8.45 -7.65
CA GLY A 63 11.37 7.04 -8.01
C GLY A 63 10.32 6.69 -9.07
N SER A 64 10.20 5.39 -9.24
CA SER A 64 9.15 4.74 -10.02
C SER A 64 8.69 3.46 -9.30
N GLY A 65 7.53 2.96 -9.65
CA GLY A 65 7.02 1.69 -9.13
C GLY A 65 8.05 0.57 -9.31
N ARG A 66 8.56 0.37 -10.54
CA ARG A 66 9.59 -0.63 -10.86
C ARG A 66 10.85 -0.48 -9.99
N GLY A 67 11.32 0.75 -9.78
CA GLY A 67 12.58 1.01 -9.05
C GLY A 67 12.49 0.62 -7.57
N HIS A 68 11.35 0.83 -6.94
CA HIS A 68 11.17 0.62 -5.50
C HIS A 68 10.63 -0.77 -5.13
N LEU A 69 10.10 -1.55 -6.07
CA LEU A 69 9.64 -2.91 -5.81
C LEU A 69 10.69 -3.81 -5.18
N ARG A 70 11.98 -3.59 -5.48
CA ARG A 70 13.11 -4.36 -4.91
C ARG A 70 13.06 -4.45 -3.38
N ALA A 71 12.49 -3.45 -2.72
CA ALA A 71 12.37 -3.42 -1.26
C ALA A 71 11.44 -4.52 -0.71
N VAL A 72 10.50 -5.02 -1.53
CA VAL A 72 9.44 -5.95 -1.10
C VAL A 72 9.34 -7.23 -1.97
N LEU A 73 10.07 -7.32 -3.10
CA LEU A 73 9.98 -8.47 -4.02
C LEU A 73 10.22 -9.82 -3.34
N ALA A 74 11.30 -9.95 -2.55
CA ALA A 74 11.60 -11.22 -1.88
C ALA A 74 10.52 -11.66 -0.89
N ALA A 75 9.85 -10.70 -0.23
CA ALA A 75 8.71 -11.00 0.62
C ALA A 75 7.47 -11.34 -0.22
N ALA A 76 7.22 -10.65 -1.33
CA ALA A 76 6.13 -10.96 -2.24
C ALA A 76 6.26 -12.39 -2.80
N ASP A 77 7.45 -12.78 -3.27
CA ASP A 77 7.73 -14.15 -3.74
C ASP A 77 7.49 -15.20 -2.66
N ARG A 78 7.95 -14.91 -1.43
CA ARG A 78 7.81 -15.83 -0.31
C ARG A 78 6.37 -16.10 0.09
N TYR A 79 5.55 -15.05 0.05
CA TYR A 79 4.17 -15.08 0.58
C TYR A 79 3.10 -15.13 -0.51
N GLY A 80 3.46 -15.19 -1.78
CA GLY A 80 2.52 -15.23 -2.89
C GLY A 80 1.71 -13.93 -3.03
N VAL A 81 2.32 -12.76 -2.74
CA VAL A 81 1.63 -11.47 -2.78
C VAL A 81 1.78 -10.82 -4.14
N VAL A 82 0.67 -10.52 -4.78
CA VAL A 82 0.63 -9.72 -6.01
C VAL A 82 0.96 -8.26 -5.67
N LEU A 83 1.87 -7.65 -6.43
CA LEU A 83 2.24 -6.24 -6.25
C LEU A 83 1.72 -5.39 -7.40
N LEU A 84 1.02 -4.30 -7.05
CA LEU A 84 0.72 -3.19 -7.93
C LEU A 84 1.64 -2.05 -7.58
N ALA A 85 2.45 -1.59 -8.51
CA ALA A 85 3.41 -0.53 -8.27
C ALA A 85 3.18 0.63 -9.24
N PRO A 86 2.17 1.47 -9.01
CA PRO A 86 1.88 2.62 -9.87
C PRO A 86 2.99 3.67 -9.76
N ASP A 87 3.21 4.40 -10.83
CA ASP A 87 4.01 5.61 -10.82
C ASP A 87 3.15 6.82 -10.42
N SER A 88 3.70 7.72 -9.61
CA SER A 88 3.04 9.00 -9.32
C SER A 88 2.84 9.81 -10.61
N ARG A 89 1.76 10.57 -10.72
CA ARG A 89 1.51 11.41 -11.90
C ARG A 89 2.46 12.59 -11.97
N HIS A 90 2.89 13.12 -10.84
CA HIS A 90 3.97 14.10 -10.80
C HIS A 90 5.35 13.41 -10.89
N PRO A 91 6.31 13.91 -11.69
CA PRO A 91 7.59 13.23 -11.96
C PRO A 91 8.50 13.09 -10.73
N VAL A 92 8.29 13.90 -9.69
CA VAL A 92 9.16 13.89 -8.50
C VAL A 92 8.57 13.06 -7.37
N THR A 93 7.27 13.20 -7.08
CA THR A 93 6.61 12.54 -5.96
C THR A 93 5.08 12.57 -6.11
N TRP A 94 4.34 12.19 -5.10
CA TRP A 94 2.88 12.13 -5.07
C TRP A 94 2.26 13.52 -4.93
N ASP A 95 1.07 13.75 -5.50
CA ASP A 95 0.39 15.03 -5.59
C ASP A 95 0.23 15.74 -4.22
N LEU A 96 -0.18 15.04 -3.19
CA LEU A 96 -0.26 15.59 -1.81
C LEU A 96 1.05 16.26 -1.38
N ILE A 97 2.19 15.72 -1.79
CA ILE A 97 3.52 16.20 -1.38
C ILE A 97 3.99 17.31 -2.33
N ALA A 98 3.83 17.09 -3.64
CA ALA A 98 4.26 18.03 -4.67
C ALA A 98 3.41 19.29 -4.70
N GLU A 99 2.08 19.14 -4.56
CA GLU A 99 1.09 20.18 -4.82
C GLU A 99 0.26 20.57 -3.59
N ARG A 100 0.41 19.81 -2.49
CA ARG A 100 -0.30 19.99 -1.21
C ARG A 100 -1.81 19.78 -1.31
N HIS A 101 -2.27 19.03 -2.27
CA HIS A 101 -3.65 18.58 -2.41
C HIS A 101 -3.68 17.18 -3.03
N PHE A 102 -4.80 16.48 -2.91
CA PHE A 102 -5.05 15.23 -3.61
C PHE A 102 -5.64 15.50 -5.00
N GLY A 103 -5.47 14.59 -5.95
CA GLY A 103 -6.04 14.77 -7.27
C GLY A 103 -5.64 13.67 -8.26
N PRO A 104 -4.70 13.94 -9.21
CA PRO A 104 -4.37 13.01 -10.30
C PRO A 104 -3.90 11.63 -9.83
N ASP A 105 -3.14 11.55 -8.72
CA ASP A 105 -2.64 10.28 -8.20
C ASP A 105 -3.78 9.41 -7.63
N VAL A 106 -4.76 10.02 -6.96
CA VAL A 106 -5.94 9.30 -6.44
C VAL A 106 -6.77 8.74 -7.60
N ALA A 107 -7.01 9.55 -8.64
CA ALA A 107 -7.73 9.12 -9.83
C ALA A 107 -7.00 7.99 -10.58
N PHE A 108 -5.66 8.03 -10.58
CA PHE A 108 -4.86 6.96 -11.18
C PHE A 108 -4.88 5.68 -10.35
N LEU A 109 -4.84 5.77 -9.01
CA LEU A 109 -5.01 4.62 -8.13
C LEU A 109 -6.36 3.92 -8.33
N ASP A 110 -7.44 4.68 -8.56
CA ASP A 110 -8.74 4.11 -8.95
C ASP A 110 -8.64 3.28 -10.22
N GLN A 111 -8.00 3.83 -11.27
CA GLN A 111 -7.82 3.13 -12.55
C GLN A 111 -6.95 1.87 -12.39
N VAL A 112 -5.90 1.93 -11.58
CA VAL A 112 -5.01 0.80 -11.28
C VAL A 112 -5.78 -0.34 -10.59
N LEU A 113 -6.60 -0.01 -9.61
CA LEU A 113 -7.40 -1.00 -8.88
C LEU A 113 -8.52 -1.60 -9.74
N ASP A 114 -9.18 -0.78 -10.57
CA ASP A 114 -10.17 -1.27 -11.53
C ASP A 114 -9.53 -2.20 -12.56
N ALA A 115 -8.37 -1.83 -13.11
CA ALA A 115 -7.63 -2.66 -14.07
C ALA A 115 -7.17 -4.00 -13.47
N LEU A 116 -6.81 -4.02 -12.19
CA LEU A 116 -6.46 -5.25 -11.48
C LEU A 116 -7.63 -6.25 -11.50
N VAL A 117 -8.83 -5.79 -11.17
CA VAL A 117 -10.04 -6.62 -11.16
C VAL A 117 -10.37 -7.13 -12.57
N ASP A 118 -10.28 -6.24 -13.57
CA ASP A 118 -10.67 -6.54 -14.95
C ASP A 118 -9.65 -7.46 -15.66
N ARG A 119 -8.34 -7.32 -15.38
CA ARG A 119 -7.28 -8.06 -16.06
C ARG A 119 -6.97 -9.41 -15.41
N LEU A 120 -6.95 -9.44 -14.09
CA LEU A 120 -6.51 -10.64 -13.37
C LEU A 120 -7.68 -11.59 -13.12
N ASP A 121 -8.93 -11.15 -13.37
CA ASP A 121 -10.14 -11.94 -13.00
C ASP A 121 -9.95 -12.55 -11.58
N LEU A 122 -9.20 -11.82 -10.74
CA LEU A 122 -8.86 -12.26 -9.40
C LEU A 122 -10.00 -11.92 -8.46
N ASP A 123 -10.46 -12.94 -7.77
CA ASP A 123 -11.24 -12.76 -6.56
C ASP A 123 -10.37 -12.05 -5.52
N ILE A 124 -10.44 -10.73 -5.45
CA ILE A 124 -9.72 -9.99 -4.41
C ILE A 124 -10.51 -10.14 -3.11
N ASP A 125 -9.91 -10.81 -2.15
CA ASP A 125 -10.41 -10.81 -0.78
C ASP A 125 -10.22 -9.40 -0.17
N PRO A 126 -11.32 -8.69 0.19
CA PRO A 126 -11.23 -7.38 0.84
C PRO A 126 -10.33 -7.38 2.08
N GLY A 127 -10.30 -8.50 2.81
CA GLY A 127 -9.42 -8.68 3.96
C GLY A 127 -7.93 -8.80 3.60
N ARG A 128 -7.60 -8.95 2.31
CA ARG A 128 -6.24 -9.19 1.82
C ARG A 128 -5.78 -8.16 0.79
N LEU A 129 -6.47 -7.02 0.67
CA LEU A 129 -6.03 -5.86 -0.10
C LEU A 129 -5.35 -4.86 0.83
N ALA A 130 -4.09 -4.56 0.56
CA ALA A 130 -3.30 -3.60 1.31
C ALA A 130 -2.76 -2.48 0.42
N ILE A 131 -2.45 -1.36 1.04
CA ILE A 131 -1.66 -0.29 0.44
C ILE A 131 -0.39 -0.09 1.27
N GLY A 132 0.73 0.21 0.63
CA GLY A 132 1.99 0.48 1.33
C GLY A 132 2.93 1.30 0.48
N GLY A 133 4.09 1.59 1.03
CA GLY A 133 5.09 2.36 0.29
C GLY A 133 6.31 2.70 1.14
N VAL A 134 7.27 3.37 0.54
CA VAL A 134 8.51 3.79 1.17
C VAL A 134 8.67 5.30 1.09
N SER A 135 9.18 5.94 2.18
CA SER A 135 9.47 7.39 2.19
C SER A 135 8.20 8.22 1.87
N ASP A 136 8.22 9.06 0.83
CA ASP A 136 7.06 9.81 0.35
C ASP A 136 5.88 8.89 0.04
N GLY A 137 6.13 7.75 -0.62
CA GLY A 137 5.10 6.74 -0.88
C GLY A 137 4.51 6.13 0.38
N ALA A 138 5.28 6.01 1.46
CA ALA A 138 4.77 5.55 2.76
C ALA A 138 3.85 6.59 3.41
N SER A 139 4.22 7.86 3.34
CA SER A 139 3.39 8.97 3.83
C SER A 139 2.08 9.08 3.04
N TYR A 140 2.17 8.93 1.72
CA TYR A 140 1.00 8.92 0.84
C TYR A 140 0.11 7.69 1.09
N ALA A 141 0.71 6.50 1.28
CA ALA A 141 -0.01 5.27 1.62
C ALA A 141 -0.76 5.37 2.96
N LEU A 142 -0.18 6.03 3.97
CA LEU A 142 -0.88 6.34 5.22
C LEU A 142 -2.10 7.23 4.96
N ALA A 143 -1.92 8.32 4.20
CA ALA A 143 -3.00 9.24 3.89
C ALA A 143 -4.16 8.55 3.15
N ILE A 144 -3.86 7.85 2.05
CA ILE A 144 -4.87 7.16 1.23
C ILE A 144 -5.47 5.95 1.97
N GLY A 145 -4.65 5.13 2.62
CA GLY A 145 -5.10 3.92 3.30
C GLY A 145 -6.02 4.19 4.49
N LEU A 146 -5.73 5.22 5.28
CA LEU A 146 -6.58 5.60 6.41
C LEU A 146 -7.86 6.33 5.97
N THR A 147 -7.79 7.08 4.87
CA THR A 147 -8.97 7.70 4.26
C THR A 147 -9.88 6.67 3.58
N ASN A 148 -9.33 5.53 3.13
CA ASN A 148 -10.01 4.46 2.41
C ASN A 148 -9.86 3.09 3.09
N GLY A 149 -9.96 3.03 4.41
CA GLY A 149 -9.90 1.78 5.16
C GLY A 149 -11.14 0.88 5.02
N ASP A 150 -12.12 1.30 4.25
CA ASP A 150 -13.22 0.49 3.72
C ASP A 150 -12.82 -0.25 2.42
N VAL A 151 -11.70 0.13 1.80
CA VAL A 151 -11.09 -0.52 0.64
C VAL A 151 -9.87 -1.34 1.05
N PHE A 152 -8.98 -0.75 1.85
CA PHE A 152 -7.74 -1.38 2.28
C PHE A 152 -7.86 -1.94 3.70
N SER A 153 -7.58 -3.22 3.88
CA SER A 153 -7.54 -3.87 5.19
C SER A 153 -6.29 -3.52 6.00
N THR A 154 -5.22 -3.15 5.32
CA THR A 154 -3.90 -2.95 5.94
C THR A 154 -3.09 -1.85 5.23
N VAL A 155 -2.34 -1.08 6.02
CA VAL A 155 -1.35 -0.11 5.53
C VAL A 155 0.04 -0.55 5.95
N LEU A 156 1.00 -0.63 5.00
CA LEU A 156 2.41 -0.98 5.24
C LEU A 156 3.31 0.22 4.92
N ALA A 157 3.69 1.00 5.94
CA ALA A 157 4.45 2.24 5.79
C ALA A 157 5.92 2.05 6.21
N PHE A 158 6.86 2.17 5.25
CA PHE A 158 8.29 2.04 5.47
C PHE A 158 8.97 3.41 5.43
N SER A 159 9.46 3.86 6.58
CA SER A 159 10.10 5.19 6.79
C SER A 159 9.23 6.36 6.31
N PRO A 160 7.97 6.48 6.78
CA PRO A 160 7.10 7.60 6.42
C PRO A 160 7.54 8.90 7.09
N GLY A 161 7.33 10.05 6.40
CA GLY A 161 7.71 11.37 6.91
C GLY A 161 6.62 12.06 7.74
N PHE A 162 5.35 11.83 7.43
CA PHE A 162 4.24 12.54 8.05
C PHE A 162 2.93 11.73 8.03
N LEU A 163 1.95 12.22 8.78
CA LEU A 163 0.58 11.71 8.80
C LEU A 163 -0.39 12.85 8.44
N VAL A 164 -1.11 12.68 7.33
CA VAL A 164 -2.23 13.56 6.93
C VAL A 164 -3.42 12.68 6.58
N VAL A 165 -4.54 12.86 7.27
CA VAL A 165 -5.78 12.09 7.04
C VAL A 165 -6.93 13.09 6.99
N PRO A 166 -7.43 13.45 5.80
CA PRO A 166 -8.54 14.43 5.69
C PRO A 166 -9.81 13.97 6.39
N GLU A 167 -10.18 12.70 6.16
CA GLU A 167 -11.32 12.05 6.77
C GLU A 167 -11.06 10.53 6.84
N ALA A 168 -11.04 9.98 8.04
CA ALA A 168 -10.80 8.55 8.23
C ALA A 168 -12.05 7.73 7.90
N ALA A 169 -11.86 6.62 7.17
CA ALA A 169 -12.90 5.62 6.90
C ALA A 169 -12.40 4.22 7.19
N GLY A 170 -13.26 3.38 7.76
CA GLY A 170 -12.85 2.03 8.17
C GLY A 170 -11.82 2.01 9.31
N ARG A 171 -11.19 0.87 9.51
CA ARG A 171 -10.16 0.64 10.54
C ARG A 171 -9.08 -0.30 10.02
N PRO A 172 -8.28 0.11 9.02
CA PRO A 172 -7.20 -0.73 8.54
C PRO A 172 -6.16 -0.95 9.65
N ARG A 173 -5.51 -2.09 9.61
CA ARG A 173 -4.33 -2.35 10.45
C ARG A 173 -3.15 -1.58 9.89
N VAL A 174 -2.26 -1.07 10.73
CA VAL A 174 -1.15 -0.22 10.30
C VAL A 174 0.19 -0.82 10.76
N PHE A 175 1.06 -1.12 9.81
CA PHE A 175 2.46 -1.43 10.08
C PHE A 175 3.31 -0.22 9.73
N VAL A 176 4.13 0.24 10.67
CA VAL A 176 5.11 1.31 10.44
C VAL A 176 6.49 0.77 10.76
N SER A 177 7.46 0.95 9.88
CA SER A 177 8.87 0.73 10.21
C SER A 177 9.69 1.99 10.03
N HIS A 178 10.76 2.15 10.82
CA HIS A 178 11.66 3.30 10.69
C HIS A 178 13.05 2.97 11.23
N GLY A 179 14.09 3.42 10.52
CA GLY A 179 15.47 3.33 10.97
C GLY A 179 15.77 4.35 12.06
N THR A 180 16.38 3.92 13.16
CA THR A 180 16.69 4.79 14.31
C THR A 180 17.76 5.85 14.00
N ALA A 181 18.56 5.63 12.96
CA ALA A 181 19.59 6.54 12.46
C ALA A 181 19.24 7.10 11.06
N ASP A 182 17.94 7.26 10.74
CA ASP A 182 17.48 7.80 9.46
C ASP A 182 17.91 9.28 9.31
N PRO A 183 18.81 9.61 8.35
CA PRO A 183 19.30 10.97 8.18
C PRO A 183 18.39 11.81 7.26
N VAL A 184 17.46 11.19 6.55
CA VAL A 184 16.54 11.85 5.59
C VAL A 184 15.28 12.28 6.27
N LEU A 185 14.67 11.34 7.00
CA LEU A 185 13.44 11.54 7.77
C LEU A 185 13.70 11.14 9.22
N PRO A 186 14.18 12.06 10.09
CA PRO A 186 14.51 11.73 11.48
C PRO A 186 13.32 11.12 12.21
N ILE A 187 13.52 9.91 12.77
CA ILE A 187 12.45 9.09 13.35
C ILE A 187 11.63 9.82 14.43
N ASP A 188 12.28 10.68 15.24
CA ASP A 188 11.62 11.43 16.32
C ASP A 188 10.64 12.46 15.78
N ALA A 189 10.99 13.13 14.67
CA ALA A 189 10.14 14.10 14.02
C ALA A 189 9.04 13.44 13.14
N CYS A 190 9.23 12.18 12.78
CA CYS A 190 8.36 11.42 11.88
C CYS A 190 7.58 10.34 12.65
N SER A 191 7.94 9.07 12.52
CA SER A 191 7.12 7.96 13.03
C SER A 191 6.87 7.99 14.54
N ARG A 192 7.84 8.38 15.34
CA ARG A 192 7.65 8.51 16.80
C ARG A 192 6.65 9.59 17.19
N SER A 193 6.49 10.63 16.35
CA SER A 193 5.53 11.71 16.62
C SER A 193 4.09 11.31 16.34
N PHE A 194 3.81 10.52 15.30
CA PHE A 194 2.44 10.22 14.89
C PHE A 194 1.95 8.80 15.23
N VAL A 195 2.83 7.84 15.49
CA VAL A 195 2.40 6.49 15.90
C VAL A 195 1.55 6.50 17.18
N PRO A 196 1.87 7.28 18.22
CA PRO A 196 0.98 7.44 19.38
C PRO A 196 -0.40 7.97 18.99
N VAL A 197 -0.47 8.96 18.09
CA VAL A 197 -1.74 9.55 17.61
C VAL A 197 -2.62 8.50 16.94
N LEU A 198 -2.05 7.61 16.11
CA LEU A 198 -2.80 6.51 15.50
C LEU A 198 -3.33 5.52 16.54
N ARG A 199 -2.53 5.18 17.55
CA ARG A 199 -2.95 4.28 18.63
C ARG A 199 -4.06 4.89 19.47
N ASP A 200 -3.95 6.15 19.84
CA ASP A 200 -4.96 6.90 20.59
C ASP A 200 -6.26 7.04 19.80
N ALA A 201 -6.17 7.12 18.46
CA ALA A 201 -7.33 7.07 17.57
C ALA A 201 -7.92 5.65 17.42
N GLY A 202 -7.36 4.63 18.08
CA GLY A 202 -7.87 3.26 18.13
C GLY A 202 -7.47 2.38 16.95
N TYR A 203 -6.43 2.73 16.19
CA TYR A 203 -5.88 1.84 15.17
C TYR A 203 -5.00 0.74 15.80
N GLU A 204 -5.04 -0.47 15.24
CA GLU A 204 -4.05 -1.51 15.53
C GLU A 204 -2.74 -1.15 14.82
N VAL A 205 -1.74 -0.69 15.60
CA VAL A 205 -0.46 -0.23 15.04
C VAL A 205 0.69 -1.12 15.49
N ARG A 206 1.35 -1.79 14.55
CA ARG A 206 2.64 -2.42 14.73
C ARG A 206 3.74 -1.44 14.35
N PHE A 207 4.46 -0.91 15.32
CA PHE A 207 5.63 -0.08 15.08
C PHE A 207 6.91 -0.90 15.23
N HIS A 208 7.76 -0.88 14.20
CA HIS A 208 9.01 -1.64 14.11
C HIS A 208 10.18 -0.69 13.86
N GLU A 209 10.86 -0.32 14.92
CA GLU A 209 12.13 0.39 14.84
C GLU A 209 13.28 -0.60 14.55
N PHE A 210 14.25 -0.20 13.73
CA PHE A 210 15.43 -1.00 13.45
C PHE A 210 16.70 -0.14 13.46
N ASP A 211 17.82 -0.75 13.77
CA ASP A 211 19.13 -0.08 13.69
C ASP A 211 19.54 0.08 12.23
N GLY A 212 19.44 1.31 11.72
CA GLY A 212 19.72 1.63 10.32
C GLY A 212 19.23 3.00 9.91
N GLY A 213 19.54 3.36 8.65
CA GLY A 213 19.18 4.63 8.02
C GLY A 213 17.85 4.56 7.25
N HIS A 214 17.75 5.43 6.21
CA HIS A 214 16.60 5.55 5.33
C HIS A 214 16.53 4.38 4.32
N THR A 215 16.04 3.22 4.73
CA THR A 215 16.04 2.00 3.94
C THR A 215 14.92 1.04 4.37
N VAL A 216 14.68 -0.01 3.57
CA VAL A 216 13.80 -1.14 3.92
C VAL A 216 14.63 -2.42 3.92
N PRO A 217 15.17 -2.83 5.07
CA PRO A 217 15.90 -4.09 5.15
C PRO A 217 15.00 -5.28 4.81
N PRO A 218 15.52 -6.35 4.16
CA PRO A 218 14.73 -7.54 3.82
C PRO A 218 14.03 -8.19 5.02
N ALA A 219 14.65 -8.18 6.19
CA ALA A 219 14.03 -8.69 7.42
C ALA A 219 12.82 -7.86 7.86
N VAL A 220 12.81 -6.56 7.57
CA VAL A 220 11.71 -5.65 7.91
C VAL A 220 10.54 -5.85 6.95
N SER A 221 10.78 -5.96 5.64
CA SER A 221 9.71 -6.27 4.68
C SER A 221 9.11 -7.66 4.95
N ASP A 222 9.92 -8.67 5.25
CA ASP A 222 9.45 -10.00 5.66
C ASP A 222 8.56 -9.96 6.92
N ALA A 223 8.98 -9.21 7.94
CA ALA A 223 8.21 -9.04 9.16
C ALA A 223 6.86 -8.32 8.91
N ALA A 224 6.83 -7.32 8.03
CA ALA A 224 5.62 -6.60 7.65
C ALA A 224 4.61 -7.52 6.95
N PHE A 225 5.06 -8.27 5.96
CA PHE A 225 4.21 -9.21 5.20
C PHE A 225 3.68 -10.34 6.09
N ARG A 226 4.54 -10.93 6.90
CA ARG A 226 4.12 -11.95 7.87
C ARG A 226 3.06 -11.40 8.83
N TRP A 227 3.28 -10.22 9.42
CA TRP A 227 2.33 -9.61 10.33
C TRP A 227 0.98 -9.30 9.65
N TRP A 228 1.01 -8.77 8.43
CA TRP A 228 -0.19 -8.52 7.64
C TRP A 228 -0.99 -9.81 7.41
N LEU A 229 -0.33 -10.85 6.91
CA LEU A 229 -0.99 -12.07 6.45
C LEU A 229 -1.41 -13.03 7.58
N THR A 230 -0.75 -12.98 8.75
CA THR A 230 -1.11 -13.81 9.91
C THR A 230 -2.25 -13.22 10.75
N GLY A 231 -2.50 -11.92 10.67
CA GLY A 231 -3.55 -11.26 11.45
C GLY A 231 -4.98 -11.48 10.94
N ASN A 232 -5.15 -11.97 9.71
CA ASN A 232 -6.46 -12.21 9.10
C ASN A 232 -7.07 -13.60 9.42
N GLY A 233 -6.45 -14.39 10.31
CA GLY A 233 -6.89 -15.74 10.68
C GLY A 233 -7.93 -15.84 11.80
N GLY A 234 -8.55 -14.74 12.24
CA GLY A 234 -9.35 -14.71 13.47
C GLY A 234 -10.81 -14.27 13.35
N SER A 235 -11.58 -14.72 12.33
CA SER A 235 -13.05 -14.63 12.37
C SER A 235 -13.78 -15.82 11.74
N GLY A 236 -13.23 -17.02 11.93
CA GLY A 236 -13.99 -18.26 11.77
C GLY A 236 -14.83 -18.49 13.01
N GLY A 237 -16.05 -17.92 13.08
CA GLY A 237 -16.94 -18.04 14.20
C GLY A 237 -17.26 -19.49 14.52
N SER A 238 -16.88 -19.92 15.70
CA SER A 238 -17.55 -21.00 16.42
C SER A 238 -18.99 -20.55 16.70
N ARG A 239 -19.93 -21.00 15.90
CA ARG A 239 -21.33 -21.11 16.31
C ARG A 239 -21.51 -22.55 16.79
N GLY A 240 -21.51 -22.73 18.12
CA GLY A 240 -22.13 -23.86 18.80
C GLY A 240 -23.61 -23.60 18.97
#